data_88d6a9656e29675121db035c6a59a91c
#
_entry.id   88d6a9656e29675121db035c6a59a91c
#
_cell.length_a   1.000
_cell.length_b   1.000
_cell.length_c   1.000
_cell.angle_alpha   90.00
_cell.angle_beta   90.00
_cell.angle_gamma   90.00
#
_symmetry.space_group_name_H-M   'P 1'
#
loop_
_entity.id
_entity.type
_entity.pdbx_description
1 polymer ?
#
loop_
_entity_poly.entity_id
_entity_poly.type
_entity_poly.pdbx_seq_one_letter_code
_entity_poly.pdbx_strand_id
1 'polypeptide(L)'
;LGPRNGGTLDGQRIAVVGDVLHSRVARSNALLLQTLGAEVTLVAPPTLLPVGVDTWGVETSYDLDGVVPKADAVMMLRVQRERMNGGFFPTAREYSRRYGLDGRRMSTLQDHTIVMHPGPMVRGMEITADVADSDRSVIVEQVTNGVAVRMAVLYLLLSGSEHETADETATTEGADA
;
A
#
# COMPACT_ATOMS: atom_id res chain seq x y z
N LEU A 1 -7.96 -8.06 4.71
CA LEU A 1 -7.00 -9.07 5.19
C LEU A 1 -7.25 -9.39 6.67
N GLY A 2 -7.24 -8.40 7.56
CA GLY A 2 -7.35 -8.61 8.99
C GLY A 2 -8.52 -9.47 9.46
N PRO A 3 -9.79 -9.20 9.07
CA PRO A 3 -10.93 -10.03 9.50
C PRO A 3 -10.89 -11.46 8.98
N ARG A 4 -10.31 -11.69 7.79
CA ARG A 4 -10.21 -13.01 7.19
C ARG A 4 -9.19 -13.91 7.88
N ASN A 5 -8.20 -13.32 8.58
CA ASN A 5 -7.12 -14.02 9.29
C ASN A 5 -7.15 -13.80 10.81
N GLY A 6 -8.34 -13.69 11.39
CA GLY A 6 -8.45 -13.45 12.83
C GLY A 6 -7.95 -12.08 13.29
N GLY A 7 -7.84 -11.11 12.38
CA GLY A 7 -7.47 -9.73 12.69
C GLY A 7 -5.97 -9.42 12.67
N THR A 8 -5.10 -10.40 12.37
CA THR A 8 -3.65 -10.19 12.27
C THR A 8 -3.18 -10.11 10.81
N LEU A 9 -2.04 -9.48 10.57
CA LEU A 9 -1.33 -9.51 9.29
C LEU A 9 -0.05 -10.35 9.36
N ASP A 10 0.16 -11.01 10.49
CA ASP A 10 1.36 -11.78 10.76
C ASP A 10 1.58 -12.88 9.70
N GLY A 11 2.75 -12.90 9.08
CA GLY A 11 3.11 -13.83 8.01
C GLY A 11 2.37 -13.63 6.68
N GLN A 12 1.52 -12.59 6.53
CA GLN A 12 0.87 -12.29 5.26
C GLN A 12 1.86 -11.71 4.25
N ARG A 13 1.91 -12.25 3.05
CA ARG A 13 2.79 -11.81 1.96
C ARG A 13 2.08 -10.77 1.11
N ILE A 14 2.59 -9.57 1.13
CA ILE A 14 1.98 -8.43 0.45
C ILE A 14 2.93 -7.91 -0.63
N ALA A 15 2.51 -8.03 -1.89
CA ALA A 15 3.22 -7.45 -3.02
C ALA A 15 2.74 -6.01 -3.26
N VAL A 16 3.64 -5.03 -3.19
CA VAL A 16 3.38 -3.64 -3.57
C VAL A 16 4.07 -3.37 -4.90
N VAL A 17 3.28 -3.14 -5.94
CA VAL A 17 3.75 -3.18 -7.32
C VAL A 17 3.61 -1.83 -8.00
N GLY A 18 4.69 -1.32 -8.58
CA GLY A 18 4.62 -0.16 -9.48
C GLY A 18 5.57 0.98 -9.15
N ASP A 19 5.09 2.21 -9.21
CA ASP A 19 5.89 3.41 -9.01
C ASP A 19 6.14 3.67 -7.52
N VAL A 20 7.12 2.97 -6.96
CA VAL A 20 7.51 3.11 -5.54
C VAL A 20 8.20 4.44 -5.30
N LEU A 21 9.03 4.90 -6.25
CA LEU A 21 9.85 6.11 -6.12
C LEU A 21 9.02 7.36 -5.85
N HIS A 22 7.92 7.53 -6.56
CA HIS A 22 7.07 8.72 -6.45
C HIS A 22 5.86 8.52 -5.51
N SER A 23 5.72 7.33 -4.91
CA SER A 23 4.55 6.96 -4.11
C SER A 23 4.77 7.15 -2.60
N ARG A 24 4.09 8.12 -2.02
CA ARG A 24 3.98 8.22 -0.54
C ARG A 24 3.26 7.01 0.06
N VAL A 25 2.32 6.44 -0.67
CA VAL A 25 1.56 5.26 -0.26
C VAL A 25 2.47 4.05 -0.12
N ALA A 26 3.40 3.82 -1.05
CA ALA A 26 4.35 2.71 -0.96
C ALA A 26 5.15 2.77 0.35
N ARG A 27 5.72 3.95 0.67
CA ARG A 27 6.56 4.13 1.86
C ARG A 27 5.78 3.94 3.17
N SER A 28 4.62 4.58 3.28
CA SER A 28 3.80 4.47 4.51
C SER A 28 3.27 3.05 4.72
N ASN A 29 2.85 2.37 3.64
CA ASN A 29 2.41 0.98 3.75
C ASN A 29 3.56 0.02 4.03
N ALA A 30 4.74 0.20 3.43
CA ALA A 30 5.92 -0.62 3.74
C ALA A 30 6.22 -0.61 5.24
N LEU A 31 6.24 0.56 5.86
CA LEU A 31 6.47 0.70 7.31
C LEU A 31 5.34 0.11 8.15
N LEU A 32 4.10 0.48 7.85
CA LEU A 32 2.94 0.04 8.64
C LEU A 32 2.74 -1.48 8.57
N LEU A 33 2.81 -2.05 7.38
CA LEU A 33 2.57 -3.48 7.19
C LEU A 33 3.61 -4.34 7.89
N GLN A 34 4.89 -3.93 7.88
CA GLN A 34 5.93 -4.59 8.67
C GLN A 34 5.66 -4.51 10.17
N THR A 35 5.26 -3.34 10.68
CA THR A 35 4.88 -3.17 12.09
C THR A 35 3.73 -4.10 12.48
N LEU A 36 2.87 -4.45 11.53
CA LEU A 36 1.75 -5.38 11.73
C LEU A 36 2.11 -6.84 11.44
N GLY A 37 3.40 -7.16 11.22
CA GLY A 37 3.90 -8.52 11.03
C GLY A 37 3.81 -9.06 9.61
N ALA A 38 3.45 -8.25 8.61
CA ALA A 38 3.36 -8.69 7.23
C ALA A 38 4.75 -8.72 6.55
N GLU A 39 4.93 -9.67 5.63
CA GLU A 39 6.07 -9.77 4.73
C GLU A 39 5.79 -8.93 3.47
N VAL A 40 6.53 -7.85 3.30
CA VAL A 40 6.31 -6.91 2.19
C VAL A 40 7.38 -7.08 1.12
N THR A 41 6.95 -7.28 -0.13
CA THR A 41 7.83 -7.27 -1.31
C THR A 41 7.45 -6.10 -2.22
N LEU A 42 8.39 -5.20 -2.46
CA LEU A 42 8.24 -4.12 -3.45
C LEU A 42 8.65 -4.63 -4.83
N VAL A 43 7.75 -4.53 -5.80
CA VAL A 43 8.01 -4.97 -7.18
C VAL A 43 7.95 -3.78 -8.13
N ALA A 44 9.07 -3.43 -8.73
CA ALA A 44 9.15 -2.29 -9.63
C ALA A 44 10.33 -2.40 -10.61
N PRO A 45 10.30 -1.66 -11.74
CA PRO A 45 11.53 -1.43 -12.50
C PRO A 45 12.62 -0.82 -11.62
N PRO A 46 13.90 -1.10 -11.86
CA PRO A 46 15.01 -0.52 -11.08
C PRO A 46 14.95 1.01 -11.02
N THR A 47 14.48 1.64 -12.08
CA THR A 47 14.32 3.10 -12.19
C THR A 47 13.18 3.69 -11.35
N LEU A 48 12.27 2.87 -10.87
CA LEU A 48 11.14 3.25 -10.03
C LEU A 48 11.26 2.77 -8.58
N LEU A 49 12.42 2.29 -8.19
CA LEU A 49 12.79 2.07 -6.79
C LEU A 49 13.62 3.26 -6.28
N PRO A 50 13.34 3.76 -5.07
CA PRO A 50 14.14 4.84 -4.50
C PRO A 50 15.53 4.35 -4.10
N VAL A 51 16.52 5.23 -4.17
CA VAL A 51 17.83 4.98 -3.62
C VAL A 51 17.70 4.71 -2.11
N GLY A 52 18.37 3.67 -1.62
CA GLY A 52 18.30 3.29 -0.21
C GLY A 52 17.04 2.54 0.19
N VAL A 53 16.26 2.00 -0.75
CA VAL A 53 15.06 1.18 -0.47
C VAL A 53 15.39 -0.06 0.38
N ASP A 54 16.59 -0.57 0.30
CA ASP A 54 17.14 -1.66 1.11
C ASP A 54 17.12 -1.34 2.62
N THR A 55 17.19 -0.05 2.99
CA THR A 55 17.08 0.37 4.40
C THR A 55 15.66 0.34 4.94
N TRP A 56 14.65 0.07 4.09
CA TRP A 56 13.25 0.02 4.53
C TRP A 56 12.89 -1.30 5.22
N GLY A 57 13.78 -2.29 5.22
CA GLY A 57 13.54 -3.60 5.82
C GLY A 57 12.55 -4.47 5.05
N VAL A 58 12.30 -4.16 3.79
CA VAL A 58 11.40 -4.89 2.89
C VAL A 58 12.17 -5.58 1.78
N GLU A 59 11.61 -6.66 1.24
CA GLU A 59 12.17 -7.29 0.04
C GLU A 59 11.89 -6.44 -1.20
N THR A 60 12.81 -6.51 -2.17
CA THR A 60 12.63 -5.89 -3.49
C THR A 60 12.77 -6.94 -4.59
N SER A 61 11.94 -6.82 -5.64
CA SER A 61 11.99 -7.69 -6.80
C SER A 61 11.75 -6.92 -8.09
N TYR A 62 12.36 -7.38 -9.17
CA TYR A 62 12.09 -6.91 -10.54
C TYR A 62 11.21 -7.89 -11.32
N ASP A 63 10.87 -9.02 -10.70
CA ASP A 63 10.09 -10.10 -11.31
C ASP A 63 8.69 -10.18 -10.68
N LEU A 64 7.71 -9.60 -11.37
CA LEU A 64 6.31 -9.64 -10.96
C LEU A 64 5.73 -11.05 -11.05
N ASP A 65 6.08 -11.79 -12.11
CA ASP A 65 5.54 -13.13 -12.36
C ASP A 65 6.02 -14.15 -11.30
N GLY A 66 7.20 -13.94 -10.69
CA GLY A 66 7.71 -14.77 -9.60
C GLY A 66 7.13 -14.43 -8.22
N VAL A 67 6.64 -13.20 -8.00
CA VAL A 67 6.12 -12.72 -6.70
C VAL A 67 4.61 -12.93 -6.57
N VAL A 68 3.86 -12.55 -7.60
CA VAL A 68 2.38 -12.52 -7.58
C VAL A 68 1.73 -13.85 -7.19
N PRO A 69 2.18 -15.02 -7.67
CA PRO A 69 1.56 -16.29 -7.31
C PRO A 69 1.66 -16.68 -5.82
N LYS A 70 2.54 -16.03 -5.10
CA LYS A 70 2.80 -16.31 -3.67
C LYS A 70 2.14 -15.28 -2.75
N ALA A 71 1.62 -14.18 -3.30
CA ALA A 71 1.10 -13.07 -2.52
C ALA A 71 -0.31 -13.35 -1.98
N ASP A 72 -0.58 -12.93 -0.76
CA ASP A 72 -1.92 -12.93 -0.14
C ASP A 72 -2.68 -11.65 -0.46
N ALA A 73 -1.95 -10.56 -0.78
CA ALA A 73 -2.50 -9.34 -1.33
C ALA A 73 -1.55 -8.73 -2.36
N VAL A 74 -2.11 -8.17 -3.44
CA VAL A 74 -1.38 -7.43 -4.46
C VAL A 74 -1.90 -6.00 -4.47
N MET A 75 -1.06 -5.04 -4.07
CA MET A 75 -1.38 -3.61 -4.13
C MET A 75 -0.70 -2.99 -5.34
N MET A 76 -1.48 -2.64 -6.34
CA MET A 76 -0.99 -1.92 -7.51
C MET A 76 -0.87 -0.43 -7.21
N LEU A 77 0.25 0.17 -7.60
CA LEU A 77 0.48 1.61 -7.46
C LEU A 77 0.26 2.30 -8.80
N ARG A 78 -0.35 3.48 -8.76
CA ARG A 78 -0.46 4.34 -9.93
C ARG A 78 0.92 4.76 -10.43
N VAL A 79 1.14 4.65 -11.73
CA VAL A 79 2.32 5.19 -12.38
C VAL A 79 2.14 6.69 -12.58
N GLN A 80 2.94 7.50 -11.86
CA GLN A 80 2.80 8.96 -11.81
C GLN A 80 3.61 9.63 -12.92
N ARG A 81 3.21 9.43 -14.18
CA ARG A 81 3.89 9.96 -15.37
C ARG A 81 4.11 11.47 -15.30
N GLU A 82 3.22 12.19 -14.68
CA GLU A 82 3.29 13.63 -14.46
C GLU A 82 4.46 14.09 -13.58
N ARG A 83 5.04 13.16 -12.82
CA ARG A 83 6.22 13.40 -11.96
C ARG A 83 7.52 12.91 -12.56
N MET A 84 7.45 12.32 -13.74
CA MET A 84 8.59 11.71 -14.42
C MET A 84 9.17 12.70 -15.43
N ASN A 85 10.24 13.37 -15.06
CA ASN A 85 11.05 14.17 -15.99
C ASN A 85 12.12 13.25 -16.59
N GLY A 86 11.80 12.49 -17.67
CA GLY A 86 12.73 11.61 -18.36
C GLY A 86 12.24 10.18 -18.57
N GLY A 87 13.15 9.30 -19.04
CA GLY A 87 12.84 7.92 -19.40
C GLY A 87 12.96 6.95 -18.26
N PHE A 88 11.98 6.87 -17.38
CA PHE A 88 11.96 5.86 -16.30
C PHE A 88 11.61 4.46 -16.80
N PHE A 89 10.92 4.38 -17.94
CA PHE A 89 10.66 3.14 -18.69
C PHE A 89 10.42 3.50 -20.17
N PRO A 90 10.73 2.60 -21.12
CA PRO A 90 10.74 2.93 -22.54
C PRO A 90 9.37 3.34 -23.08
N THR A 91 8.30 2.59 -22.72
CA THR A 91 6.92 2.89 -23.15
C THR A 91 5.90 2.40 -22.11
N ALA A 92 4.71 3.01 -22.11
CA ALA A 92 3.59 2.56 -21.30
C ALA A 92 3.21 1.10 -21.59
N ARG A 93 3.32 0.68 -22.87
CA ARG A 93 3.05 -0.69 -23.29
C ARG A 93 4.05 -1.69 -22.72
N GLU A 94 5.33 -1.35 -22.67
CA GLU A 94 6.36 -2.20 -22.09
C GLU A 94 6.20 -2.28 -20.58
N TYR A 95 5.90 -1.16 -19.92
CA TYR A 95 5.58 -1.16 -18.49
C TYR A 95 4.40 -2.08 -18.18
N SER A 96 3.27 -1.90 -18.88
CA SER A 96 2.07 -2.73 -18.71
C SER A 96 2.37 -4.22 -18.90
N ARG A 97 3.16 -4.56 -19.94
CA ARG A 97 3.54 -5.94 -20.23
C ARG A 97 4.38 -6.57 -19.13
N ARG A 98 5.29 -5.80 -18.50
CA ARG A 98 6.21 -6.32 -17.46
C ARG A 98 5.64 -6.22 -16.06
N TYR A 99 4.94 -5.15 -15.74
CA TYR A 99 4.54 -4.80 -14.38
C TYR A 99 3.03 -4.56 -14.21
N GLY A 100 2.24 -4.63 -15.29
CA GLY A 100 0.78 -4.51 -15.21
C GLY A 100 0.14 -5.80 -14.71
N LEU A 101 -0.87 -5.68 -13.87
CA LEU A 101 -1.71 -6.79 -13.43
C LEU A 101 -2.85 -6.98 -14.43
N ASP A 102 -2.75 -8.03 -15.23
CA ASP A 102 -3.71 -8.44 -16.26
C ASP A 102 -4.43 -9.75 -15.88
N GLY A 103 -5.42 -10.16 -16.68
CA GLY A 103 -6.17 -11.39 -16.45
C GLY A 103 -5.30 -12.65 -16.43
N ARG A 104 -4.19 -12.69 -17.21
CA ARG A 104 -3.24 -13.79 -17.19
C ARG A 104 -2.56 -13.92 -15.82
N ARG A 105 -2.04 -12.80 -15.27
CA ARG A 105 -1.43 -12.80 -13.95
C ARG A 105 -2.45 -13.04 -12.86
N MET A 106 -3.65 -12.50 -13.01
CA MET A 106 -4.73 -12.75 -12.08
C MET A 106 -5.07 -14.24 -11.96
N SER A 107 -5.01 -15.00 -13.06
CA SER A 107 -5.25 -16.45 -13.02
C SER A 107 -4.17 -17.24 -12.28
N THR A 108 -3.00 -16.65 -12.00
CA THR A 108 -1.93 -17.28 -11.22
C THR A 108 -2.02 -16.95 -9.71
N LEU A 109 -2.87 -16.01 -9.33
CA LEU A 109 -3.10 -15.68 -7.91
C LEU A 109 -3.76 -16.85 -7.18
N GLN A 110 -3.45 -16.98 -5.89
CA GLN A 110 -4.16 -17.91 -5.02
C GLN A 110 -5.64 -17.48 -4.87
N ASP A 111 -6.54 -18.41 -4.55
CA ASP A 111 -7.99 -18.13 -4.51
C ASP A 111 -8.36 -17.05 -3.50
N HIS A 112 -7.62 -16.92 -2.41
CA HIS A 112 -7.85 -15.94 -1.36
C HIS A 112 -7.18 -14.59 -1.61
N THR A 113 -6.29 -14.49 -2.62
CA THR A 113 -5.54 -13.25 -2.88
C THR A 113 -6.47 -12.13 -3.28
N ILE A 114 -6.31 -10.98 -2.63
CA ILE A 114 -7.04 -9.75 -2.96
C ILE A 114 -6.21 -8.78 -3.78
N VAL A 115 -6.89 -8.00 -4.61
CA VAL A 115 -6.29 -6.94 -5.43
C VAL A 115 -6.68 -5.58 -4.88
N MET A 116 -5.68 -4.74 -4.65
CA MET A 116 -5.81 -3.41 -4.04
C MET A 116 -5.23 -2.33 -4.96
N HIS A 117 -5.74 -1.11 -4.85
CA HIS A 117 -5.18 0.07 -5.50
C HIS A 117 -5.60 1.33 -4.74
N PRO A 118 -4.69 2.24 -4.38
CA PRO A 118 -5.03 3.43 -3.60
C PRO A 118 -5.84 4.48 -4.36
N GLY A 119 -6.01 4.30 -5.68
CA GLY A 119 -6.66 5.27 -6.57
C GLY A 119 -5.86 6.58 -6.76
N PRO A 120 -6.20 7.35 -7.81
CA PRO A 120 -6.90 6.90 -9.01
C PRO A 120 -6.05 5.93 -9.84
N MET A 121 -6.66 4.98 -10.54
CA MET A 121 -5.96 4.00 -11.38
C MET A 121 -5.88 4.43 -12.85
N VAL A 122 -4.86 3.95 -13.56
CA VAL A 122 -4.75 4.09 -15.01
C VAL A 122 -5.02 2.72 -15.63
N ARG A 123 -6.29 2.50 -16.02
CA ARG A 123 -6.71 1.24 -16.64
C ARG A 123 -5.95 0.98 -17.95
N GLY A 124 -5.46 -0.24 -18.12
CA GLY A 124 -4.64 -0.65 -19.26
C GLY A 124 -3.15 -0.34 -19.11
N MET A 125 -2.72 0.26 -18.00
CA MET A 125 -1.31 0.47 -17.69
C MET A 125 -0.85 -0.40 -16.52
N GLU A 126 -1.11 -0.01 -15.28
CA GLU A 126 -0.75 -0.80 -14.11
C GLU A 126 -1.76 -1.91 -13.78
N ILE A 127 -3.01 -1.75 -14.19
CA ILE A 127 -4.09 -2.72 -13.97
C ILE A 127 -5.05 -2.73 -15.16
N THR A 128 -5.49 -3.88 -15.60
CA THR A 128 -6.53 -4.00 -16.64
C THR A 128 -7.94 -3.85 -16.05
N ALA A 129 -8.92 -3.51 -16.90
CA ALA A 129 -10.29 -3.26 -16.45
C ALA A 129 -10.94 -4.51 -15.87
N ASP A 130 -10.75 -5.67 -16.50
CA ASP A 130 -11.25 -6.96 -16.05
C ASP A 130 -10.73 -7.35 -14.66
N VAL A 131 -9.49 -7.04 -14.34
CA VAL A 131 -8.90 -7.25 -13.01
C VAL A 131 -9.43 -6.25 -11.99
N ALA A 132 -9.49 -4.96 -12.35
CA ALA A 132 -9.97 -3.91 -11.46
C ALA A 132 -11.44 -4.09 -11.06
N ASP A 133 -12.25 -4.69 -11.94
CA ASP A 133 -13.68 -4.91 -11.75
C ASP A 133 -14.01 -6.36 -11.32
N SER A 134 -13.00 -7.16 -10.99
CA SER A 134 -13.17 -8.56 -10.57
C SER A 134 -13.64 -8.72 -9.12
N ASP A 135 -14.15 -9.89 -8.79
CA ASP A 135 -14.57 -10.27 -7.43
C ASP A 135 -13.43 -10.27 -6.39
N ARG A 136 -12.17 -10.32 -6.85
CA ARG A 136 -10.99 -10.22 -5.99
C ARG A 136 -10.55 -8.78 -5.72
N SER A 137 -11.10 -7.83 -6.46
CA SER A 137 -10.81 -6.40 -6.30
C SER A 137 -11.54 -5.84 -5.09
N VAL A 138 -10.77 -5.33 -4.13
CA VAL A 138 -11.31 -4.62 -2.96
C VAL A 138 -11.04 -3.10 -3.03
N ILE A 139 -10.83 -2.57 -4.24
CA ILE A 139 -10.43 -1.17 -4.46
C ILE A 139 -11.47 -0.19 -3.92
N VAL A 140 -12.75 -0.43 -4.19
CA VAL A 140 -13.84 0.44 -3.71
C VAL A 140 -13.99 0.35 -2.19
N GLU A 141 -13.93 -0.86 -1.65
CA GLU A 141 -13.96 -1.10 -0.21
C GLU A 141 -12.77 -0.44 0.50
N GLN A 142 -11.58 -0.51 -0.08
CA GLN A 142 -10.37 0.17 0.42
C GLN A 142 -10.56 1.68 0.52
N VAL A 143 -11.18 2.31 -0.48
CA VAL A 143 -11.46 3.76 -0.46
C VAL A 143 -12.45 4.10 0.64
N THR A 144 -13.51 3.34 0.79
CA THR A 144 -14.53 3.52 1.83
C THR A 144 -13.92 3.39 3.23
N ASN A 145 -13.18 2.31 3.48
CA ASN A 145 -12.50 2.07 4.75
C ASN A 145 -11.44 3.14 5.05
N GLY A 146 -10.78 3.67 4.02
CA GLY A 146 -9.80 4.74 4.15
C GLY A 146 -10.38 6.05 4.72
N VAL A 147 -11.65 6.34 4.49
CA VAL A 147 -12.33 7.49 5.10
C VAL A 147 -12.49 7.28 6.60
N ALA A 148 -13.02 6.12 7.02
CA ALA A 148 -13.25 5.80 8.43
C ALA A 148 -11.94 5.79 9.24
N VAL A 149 -10.89 5.15 8.70
CA VAL A 149 -9.56 5.12 9.34
C VAL A 149 -8.97 6.52 9.50
N ARG A 150 -9.10 7.36 8.45
CA ARG A 150 -8.59 8.74 8.50
C ARG A 150 -9.34 9.58 9.53
N MET A 151 -10.66 9.41 9.64
CA MET A 151 -11.46 10.06 10.69
C MET A 151 -11.03 9.61 12.09
N ALA A 152 -10.81 8.32 12.31
CA ALA A 152 -10.35 7.79 13.59
C ALA A 152 -8.98 8.35 13.99
N VAL A 153 -8.02 8.41 13.06
CA VAL A 153 -6.68 8.97 13.30
C VAL A 153 -6.78 10.45 13.68
N LEU A 154 -7.57 11.23 12.93
CA LEU A 154 -7.76 12.66 13.24
C LEU A 154 -8.42 12.84 14.61
N TYR A 155 -9.43 12.06 14.94
CA TYR A 155 -10.08 12.09 16.24
C TYR A 155 -9.10 11.82 17.39
N LEU A 156 -8.28 10.76 17.28
CA LEU A 156 -7.29 10.41 18.30
C LEU A 156 -6.23 11.48 18.49
N LEU A 157 -5.76 12.10 17.40
CA LEU A 157 -4.76 13.16 17.46
C LEU A 157 -5.31 14.44 18.06
N LEU A 158 -6.58 14.77 17.83
CA LEU A 158 -7.20 15.98 18.33
C LEU A 158 -7.69 15.83 19.79
N SER A 159 -8.22 14.67 20.16
CA SER A 159 -8.70 14.40 21.51
C SER A 159 -7.55 14.16 22.52
N GLY A 160 -6.40 13.67 22.06
CA GLY A 160 -5.22 13.50 22.94
C GLY A 160 -4.64 14.79 23.47
N SER A 161 -4.83 15.93 22.78
CA SER A 161 -4.37 17.24 23.24
C SER A 161 -5.23 17.85 24.36
N GLU A 162 -6.46 17.39 24.55
CA GLU A 162 -7.32 17.87 25.63
C GLU A 162 -7.03 17.21 26.98
N HIS A 163 -6.45 15.98 26.96
CA HIS A 163 -6.10 15.30 28.22
C HIS A 163 -4.79 15.80 28.84
N GLU A 164 -3.82 16.27 28.06
CA GLU A 164 -2.58 16.81 28.58
C GLU A 164 -2.79 18.19 29.24
N THR A 165 -3.71 19.00 28.73
CA THR A 165 -4.00 20.33 29.32
C THR A 165 -4.85 20.29 30.60
N ALA A 166 -5.63 19.22 30.82
CA ALA A 166 -6.44 19.04 32.01
C ALA A 166 -5.61 18.56 33.22
N ASP A 167 -4.51 17.86 33.02
CA ASP A 167 -3.65 17.35 34.09
C ASP A 167 -2.67 18.43 34.60
N GLU A 168 -2.25 19.38 33.76
CA GLU A 168 -1.41 20.51 34.19
C GLU A 168 -2.15 21.55 35.04
N THR A 169 -3.47 21.69 34.87
CA THR A 169 -4.28 22.63 35.70
C THR A 169 -4.64 22.07 37.05
N ALA A 170 -4.69 20.74 37.21
CA ALA A 170 -5.00 20.11 38.50
C ALA A 170 -3.83 20.12 39.50
N THR A 171 -2.59 20.32 39.03
CA THR A 171 -1.38 20.28 39.87
C THR A 171 -1.04 21.66 40.46
N THR A 172 -1.64 22.75 40.00
CA THR A 172 -1.34 24.11 40.47
C THR A 172 -2.28 24.63 41.54
N GLU A 173 -3.43 23.98 41.80
CA GLU A 173 -4.35 24.41 42.87
C GLU A 173 -4.12 23.75 44.24
N GLY A 174 -3.15 22.86 44.38
CA GLY A 174 -2.86 22.12 45.62
C GLY A 174 -1.68 22.66 46.47
N ALA A 175 -1.04 23.77 46.10
CA ALA A 175 0.18 24.25 46.77
C ALA A 175 0.03 25.51 47.67
N ASP A 176 -1.18 26.00 47.84
CA ASP A 176 -1.46 27.15 48.77
C ASP A 176 -2.64 26.83 49.70
N ALA A 177 -2.39 25.99 50.69
CA ALA A 177 -3.22 25.86 51.89
C ALA A 177 -2.40 25.37 53.10
#